data_ca35d625af0df30552c9aebcef36a2b4
#
_entry.id   ca35d625af0df30552c9aebcef36a2b4
#
_cell.length_a   1.000
_cell.length_b   1.000
_cell.length_c   1.000
_cell.angle_alpha   90.00
_cell.angle_beta   90.00
_cell.angle_gamma   90.00
#
_symmetry.space_group_name_H-M   'P 1'
#
loop_
_entity.id
_entity.type
_entity.pdbx_description
1 polymer ?
#
loop_
_entity_poly.entity_id
_entity_poly.type
_entity_poly.pdbx_seq_one_letter_code
_entity_poly.pdbx_strand_id
1 'polypeptide(L)'
;MATDGRGSKLQRLIYDLLLEIYPKYTVVYEQAIHAISMRYDLFVKELGIAVEIDGIQHRQYVEHFHRDFHGRVSGILADKKKNEFSVENGIKLIRISDDDKVWDAVRLKKLIDSVPYPTATYCSNLLDGRPPSEERRLQKDREKRQEQYRRNKERRKLMDEKKEN
;
A
#
# COMPACT_ATOMS: atom_id res chain seq x y z
N MET A 1 -1.67 -4.69 -18.64
CA MET A 1 -0.44 -4.61 -17.81
C MET A 1 -0.53 -5.68 -16.73
N ALA A 2 0.47 -6.52 -16.58
CA ALA A 2 0.46 -7.61 -15.61
C ALA A 2 0.54 -7.03 -14.19
N THR A 3 -0.50 -7.19 -13.40
CA THR A 3 -0.50 -6.86 -11.98
C THR A 3 0.38 -7.86 -11.25
N ASP A 4 1.42 -7.38 -10.63
CA ASP A 4 2.50 -8.09 -9.94
C ASP A 4 2.01 -8.83 -8.66
N GLY A 5 0.83 -9.38 -8.62
CA GLY A 5 0.35 -10.23 -7.52
C GLY A 5 0.36 -9.63 -6.10
N ARG A 6 0.71 -8.35 -5.94
CA ARG A 6 0.79 -7.65 -4.66
C ARG A 6 -0.56 -7.06 -4.27
N GLY A 7 -0.87 -7.12 -2.98
CA GLY A 7 -2.06 -6.53 -2.38
C GLY A 7 -3.30 -7.42 -2.41
N SER A 8 -4.28 -7.06 -1.59
CA SER A 8 -5.59 -7.71 -1.55
C SER A 8 -6.39 -7.43 -2.82
N LYS A 9 -7.47 -8.20 -3.05
CA LYS A 9 -8.40 -7.93 -4.17
C LYS A 9 -8.98 -6.52 -4.09
N LEU A 10 -9.34 -6.08 -2.89
CA LEU A 10 -9.88 -4.74 -2.64
C LEU A 10 -8.84 -3.67 -2.96
N GLN A 11 -7.59 -3.84 -2.53
CA GLN A 11 -6.52 -2.88 -2.81
C GLN A 11 -6.29 -2.68 -4.31
N ARG A 12 -6.34 -3.77 -5.10
CA ARG A 12 -6.22 -3.70 -6.56
C ARG A 12 -7.40 -2.98 -7.19
N LEU A 13 -8.61 -3.29 -6.75
CA LEU A 13 -9.80 -2.59 -7.22
C LEU A 13 -9.71 -1.08 -6.96
N ILE A 14 -9.38 -0.69 -5.73
CA ILE A 14 -9.26 0.73 -5.37
C ILE A 14 -8.14 1.41 -6.17
N TYR A 15 -7.04 0.73 -6.43
CA TYR A 15 -5.97 1.25 -7.29
C TYR A 15 -6.47 1.56 -8.70
N ASP A 16 -7.17 0.62 -9.34
CA ASP A 16 -7.71 0.79 -10.70
C ASP A 16 -8.73 1.94 -10.73
N LEU A 17 -9.59 2.04 -9.72
CA LEU A 17 -10.54 3.14 -9.59
C LEU A 17 -9.86 4.50 -9.37
N LEU A 18 -8.75 4.54 -8.61
CA LEU A 18 -7.97 5.78 -8.46
C LEU A 18 -7.34 6.23 -9.78
N LEU A 19 -6.85 5.31 -10.61
CA LEU A 19 -6.35 5.64 -11.95
C LEU A 19 -7.46 6.19 -12.86
N GLU A 20 -8.68 5.67 -12.74
CA GLU A 20 -9.84 6.18 -13.48
C GLU A 20 -10.24 7.58 -13.02
N ILE A 21 -10.28 7.82 -11.69
CA ILE A 21 -10.66 9.12 -11.12
C ILE A 21 -9.58 10.18 -11.37
N TYR A 22 -8.33 9.79 -11.30
CA TYR A 22 -7.17 10.68 -11.35
C TYR A 22 -6.19 10.34 -12.48
N PRO A 23 -6.61 10.35 -13.76
CA PRO A 23 -5.79 9.84 -14.88
C PRO A 23 -4.53 10.68 -15.17
N LYS A 24 -4.46 11.89 -14.63
CA LYS A 24 -3.32 12.82 -14.81
C LYS A 24 -2.33 12.79 -13.64
N TYR A 25 -2.61 12.03 -12.59
CA TYR A 25 -1.82 12.00 -11.37
C TYR A 25 -1.16 10.64 -11.16
N THR A 26 -0.09 10.63 -10.40
CA THR A 26 0.67 9.42 -10.10
C THR A 26 0.04 8.69 -8.92
N VAL A 27 -0.47 7.49 -9.16
CA VAL A 27 -0.95 6.59 -8.10
C VAL A 27 0.15 5.58 -7.76
N VAL A 28 0.54 5.54 -6.50
CA VAL A 28 1.64 4.71 -6.00
C VAL A 28 1.12 3.64 -5.05
N TYR A 29 1.55 2.40 -5.26
CA TYR A 29 1.36 1.29 -4.31
C TYR A 29 2.38 1.36 -3.19
N GLU A 30 1.94 1.09 -1.95
CA GLU A 30 2.81 0.98 -0.78
C GLU A 30 3.79 2.16 -0.65
N GLN A 31 3.26 3.39 -0.70
CA GLN A 31 4.07 4.59 -0.56
C GLN A 31 4.75 4.65 0.80
N ALA A 32 6.07 4.60 0.81
CA ALA A 32 6.86 4.67 2.04
C ALA A 32 6.79 6.06 2.69
N ILE A 33 6.69 6.07 4.02
CA ILE A 33 6.76 7.25 4.88
C ILE A 33 8.01 7.08 5.74
N HIS A 34 9.17 7.52 5.21
CA HIS A 34 10.46 7.27 5.85
C HIS A 34 10.56 7.90 7.24
N ALA A 35 9.96 9.07 7.45
CA ALA A 35 10.00 9.80 8.71
C ALA A 35 9.46 8.98 9.90
N ILE A 36 8.50 8.10 9.66
CA ILE A 36 7.87 7.26 10.70
C ILE A 36 8.05 5.76 10.47
N SER A 37 8.84 5.36 9.46
CA SER A 37 9.11 3.96 9.08
C SER A 37 7.83 3.16 8.78
N MET A 38 6.87 3.78 8.11
CA MET A 38 5.59 3.20 7.72
C MET A 38 5.34 3.35 6.22
N ARG A 39 4.17 2.95 5.78
CA ARG A 39 3.73 3.17 4.39
C ARG A 39 2.22 3.31 4.32
N TYR A 40 1.77 4.03 3.29
CA TYR A 40 0.37 4.02 2.87
C TYR A 40 0.14 2.90 1.86
N ASP A 41 -1.02 2.25 1.89
CA ASP A 41 -1.36 1.19 0.92
C ASP A 41 -1.41 1.74 -0.50
N LEU A 42 -2.09 2.86 -0.71
CA LEU A 42 -2.15 3.59 -1.97
C LEU A 42 -1.98 5.09 -1.73
N PHE A 43 -1.40 5.78 -2.69
CA PHE A 43 -1.12 7.22 -2.57
C PHE A 43 -1.23 7.94 -3.91
N VAL A 44 -2.01 9.01 -3.97
CA VAL A 44 -2.07 9.93 -5.12
C VAL A 44 -1.09 11.07 -4.85
N LYS A 45 0.07 11.00 -5.48
CA LYS A 45 1.27 11.76 -5.10
C LYS A 45 1.07 13.27 -5.15
N GLU A 46 0.59 13.78 -6.25
CA GLU A 46 0.51 15.23 -6.48
C GLU A 46 -0.62 15.90 -5.67
N LEU A 47 -1.60 15.09 -5.25
CA LEU A 47 -2.76 15.57 -4.47
C LEU A 47 -2.60 15.37 -2.97
N GLY A 48 -1.63 14.58 -2.52
CA GLY A 48 -1.48 14.23 -1.11
C GLY A 48 -2.69 13.45 -0.57
N ILE A 49 -3.23 12.51 -1.36
CA ILE A 49 -4.33 11.66 -0.95
C ILE A 49 -3.77 10.26 -0.65
N ALA A 50 -3.86 9.85 0.59
CA ALA A 50 -3.50 8.51 1.05
C ALA A 50 -4.74 7.65 1.24
N VAL A 51 -4.67 6.39 0.85
CA VAL A 51 -5.73 5.41 1.06
C VAL A 51 -5.17 4.21 1.81
N GLU A 52 -5.81 3.85 2.90
CA GLU A 52 -5.56 2.65 3.71
C GLU A 52 -6.71 1.67 3.51
N ILE A 53 -6.37 0.41 3.34
CA ILE A 53 -7.35 -0.66 3.13
C ILE A 53 -7.45 -1.49 4.42
N ASP A 54 -8.52 -1.27 5.16
CA ASP A 54 -8.80 -2.01 6.39
C ASP A 54 -9.41 -3.38 6.06
N GLY A 55 -8.61 -4.42 6.07
CA GLY A 55 -9.09 -5.80 5.88
C GLY A 55 -9.99 -6.27 7.02
N ILE A 56 -10.80 -7.30 6.76
CA ILE A 56 -11.74 -7.94 7.73
C ILE A 56 -11.01 -8.36 9.02
N GLN A 57 -9.72 -8.68 8.92
CA GLN A 57 -8.90 -9.12 10.06
C GLN A 57 -8.75 -8.06 11.16
N HIS A 58 -8.93 -6.78 10.86
CA HIS A 58 -8.86 -5.71 11.85
C HIS A 58 -10.15 -5.55 12.66
N ARG A 59 -11.28 -6.09 12.21
CA ARG A 59 -12.61 -5.92 12.85
C ARG A 59 -13.17 -7.16 13.50
N GLN A 60 -12.86 -8.35 12.99
CA GLN A 60 -13.34 -9.58 13.61
C GLN A 60 -12.44 -9.97 14.77
N TYR A 61 -13.05 -10.00 15.94
CA TYR A 61 -12.55 -10.66 17.13
C TYR A 61 -12.42 -12.17 16.84
N VAL A 62 -11.32 -12.58 16.25
CA VAL A 62 -11.02 -14.00 16.07
C VAL A 62 -10.41 -14.48 17.38
N GLU A 63 -11.14 -15.30 18.12
CA GLU A 63 -10.80 -15.88 19.42
C GLU A 63 -9.39 -16.49 19.47
N HIS A 64 -8.81 -16.80 18.31
CA HIS A 64 -7.47 -17.36 18.13
C HIS A 64 -6.33 -16.35 18.32
N PHE A 65 -6.60 -15.04 18.29
CA PHE A 65 -5.59 -13.97 18.43
C PHE A 65 -5.39 -13.46 19.86
N HIS A 66 -5.96 -14.12 20.87
CA HIS A 66 -5.76 -13.76 22.27
C HIS A 66 -4.32 -13.86 22.79
N ARG A 67 -3.39 -14.37 21.99
CA ARG A 67 -1.99 -14.49 22.39
C ARG A 67 -1.17 -13.21 22.17
N ASP A 68 -1.67 -12.21 21.47
CA ASP A 68 -0.84 -11.05 21.11
C ASP A 68 -1.49 -9.69 21.44
N PHE A 69 -1.63 -9.42 22.74
CA PHE A 69 -1.98 -8.09 23.24
C PHE A 69 -0.96 -7.04 22.74
N HIS A 70 0.33 -7.39 22.66
CA HIS A 70 1.38 -6.50 22.16
C HIS A 70 1.19 -6.14 20.67
N GLY A 71 0.80 -7.08 19.82
CA GLY A 71 0.53 -6.82 18.41
C GLY A 71 -0.62 -5.85 18.20
N ARG A 72 -1.70 -5.95 19.00
CA ARG A 72 -2.83 -5.00 18.94
C ARG A 72 -2.44 -3.59 19.35
N VAL A 73 -1.70 -3.45 20.44
CA VAL A 73 -1.20 -2.14 20.90
C VAL A 73 -0.28 -1.53 19.85
N SER A 74 0.60 -2.32 19.25
CA SER A 74 1.48 -1.88 18.17
C SER A 74 0.70 -1.40 16.94
N GLY A 75 -0.39 -2.10 16.55
CA GLY A 75 -1.26 -1.69 15.45
C GLY A 75 -1.95 -0.35 15.71
N ILE A 76 -2.55 -0.18 16.90
CA ILE A 76 -3.20 1.09 17.29
C ILE A 76 -2.20 2.25 17.30
N LEU A 77 -1.00 2.02 17.83
CA LEU A 77 0.05 3.05 17.84
C LEU A 77 0.54 3.39 16.43
N ALA A 78 0.62 2.40 15.55
CA ALA A 78 0.97 2.60 14.15
C ALA A 78 -0.08 3.46 13.43
N ASP A 79 -1.36 3.14 13.60
CA ASP A 79 -2.47 3.91 13.05
C ASP A 79 -2.48 5.35 13.57
N LYS A 80 -2.25 5.53 14.86
CA LYS A 80 -2.16 6.86 15.46
C LYS A 80 -1.02 7.68 14.84
N LYS A 81 0.18 7.10 14.71
CA LYS A 81 1.32 7.76 14.08
C LYS A 81 1.06 8.16 12.62
N LYS A 82 0.40 7.29 11.84
CA LYS A 82 0.01 7.63 10.46
C LYS A 82 -0.98 8.79 10.42
N ASN A 83 -1.98 8.76 11.31
CA ASN A 83 -2.99 9.82 11.38
C ASN A 83 -2.32 11.16 11.73
N GLU A 84 -1.49 11.21 12.77
CA GLU A 84 -0.76 12.40 13.21
C GLU A 84 0.12 12.94 12.08
N PHE A 85 0.93 12.07 11.47
CA PHE A 85 1.79 12.44 10.33
C PHE A 85 0.98 13.00 9.17
N SER A 86 -0.15 12.37 8.83
CA SER A 86 -1.01 12.82 7.73
C SER A 86 -1.59 14.21 7.99
N VAL A 87 -2.09 14.45 9.20
CA VAL A 87 -2.64 15.76 9.60
C VAL A 87 -1.58 16.85 9.59
N GLU A 88 -0.41 16.58 10.16
CA GLU A 88 0.71 17.54 10.25
C GLU A 88 1.27 17.94 8.88
N ASN A 89 1.15 17.04 7.89
CA ASN A 89 1.72 17.24 6.55
C ASN A 89 0.67 17.49 5.46
N GLY A 90 -0.56 17.78 5.83
CA GLY A 90 -1.62 18.14 4.87
C GLY A 90 -2.08 16.99 3.97
N ILE A 91 -1.83 15.73 4.37
CA ILE A 91 -2.21 14.54 3.63
C ILE A 91 -3.64 14.16 4.01
N LYS A 92 -4.52 14.06 3.02
CA LYS A 92 -5.88 13.54 3.17
C LYS A 92 -5.83 12.03 3.28
N LEU A 93 -6.05 11.48 4.48
CA LEU A 93 -6.05 10.04 4.73
C LEU A 93 -7.47 9.48 4.67
N ILE A 94 -7.69 8.54 3.77
CA ILE A 94 -8.94 7.82 3.56
C ILE A 94 -8.75 6.39 4.04
N ARG A 95 -9.68 5.87 4.85
CA ARG A 95 -9.72 4.47 5.25
C ARG A 95 -10.89 3.80 4.56
N ILE A 96 -10.65 2.68 3.90
CA ILE A 96 -11.64 1.92 3.15
C ILE A 96 -11.64 0.49 3.68
N SER A 97 -12.83 -0.01 3.97
CA SER A 97 -13.06 -1.39 4.37
C SER A 97 -14.00 -2.08 3.40
N ASP A 98 -14.11 -3.40 3.49
CA ASP A 98 -15.07 -4.18 2.71
C ASP A 98 -16.53 -3.73 2.94
N ASP A 99 -16.84 -3.18 4.13
CA ASP A 99 -18.18 -2.70 4.47
C ASP A 99 -18.58 -1.41 3.74
N ASP A 100 -17.60 -0.63 3.26
CA ASP A 100 -17.87 0.64 2.56
C ASP A 100 -18.45 0.42 1.16
N LYS A 101 -18.44 -0.84 0.67
CA LYS A 101 -19.03 -1.26 -0.61
C LYS A 101 -18.59 -0.36 -1.77
N VAL A 102 -17.30 -0.05 -1.81
CA VAL A 102 -16.70 0.77 -2.86
C VAL A 102 -16.32 -0.13 -4.03
N TRP A 103 -17.17 -0.19 -5.05
CA TRP A 103 -16.97 -1.03 -6.24
C TRP A 103 -16.93 -0.24 -7.55
N ASP A 104 -17.11 1.09 -7.51
CA ASP A 104 -17.06 1.96 -8.68
C ASP A 104 -16.41 3.32 -8.37
N ALA A 105 -15.98 4.01 -9.42
CA ALA A 105 -15.26 5.28 -9.32
C ALA A 105 -16.12 6.40 -8.71
N VAL A 106 -17.44 6.39 -8.94
CA VAL A 106 -18.35 7.42 -8.42
C VAL A 106 -18.43 7.34 -6.90
N ARG A 107 -18.58 6.11 -6.35
CA ARG A 107 -18.62 5.88 -4.91
C ARG A 107 -17.31 6.21 -4.25
N LEU A 108 -16.20 5.77 -4.84
CA LEU A 108 -14.86 6.08 -4.33
C LEU A 108 -14.63 7.61 -4.33
N LYS A 109 -14.97 8.29 -5.41
CA LYS A 109 -14.82 9.75 -5.50
C LYS A 109 -15.66 10.45 -4.45
N LYS A 110 -16.91 10.04 -4.27
CA LYS A 110 -17.79 10.59 -3.22
C LYS A 110 -17.22 10.39 -1.82
N LEU A 111 -16.65 9.22 -1.53
CA LEU A 111 -16.00 8.93 -0.25
C LEU A 111 -14.77 9.85 -0.05
N ILE A 112 -13.93 9.95 -1.06
CA ILE A 112 -12.75 10.83 -1.01
C ILE A 112 -13.16 12.29 -0.78
N ASP A 113 -14.19 12.76 -1.48
CA ASP A 113 -14.66 14.16 -1.35
C ASP A 113 -15.32 14.44 0.00
N SER A 114 -15.88 13.42 0.66
CA SER A 114 -16.50 13.57 1.99
C SER A 114 -15.48 13.81 3.11
N VAL A 115 -14.21 13.43 2.90
CA VAL A 115 -13.13 13.65 3.88
C VAL A 115 -12.46 14.99 3.57
N PRO A 116 -12.43 15.96 4.51
CA PRO A 116 -11.75 17.23 4.28
C PRO A 116 -10.23 17.07 4.26
N TYR A 117 -9.54 17.97 3.57
CA TYR A 117 -8.09 18.07 3.73
C TYR A 117 -7.75 18.62 5.12
N PRO A 118 -6.62 18.19 5.71
CA PRO A 118 -6.07 18.85 6.88
C PRO A 118 -5.77 20.32 6.59
N THR A 119 -5.65 21.14 7.64
CA THR A 119 -5.30 22.56 7.53
C THR A 119 -3.86 22.81 7.10
N ALA A 120 -2.97 21.87 7.36
CA ALA A 120 -1.58 21.93 6.92
C ALA A 120 -1.48 21.83 5.38
N THR A 121 -0.49 22.51 4.80
CA THR A 121 -0.25 22.46 3.35
C THR A 121 0.56 21.24 2.98
N TYR A 122 0.04 20.44 2.07
CA TYR A 122 0.78 19.31 1.50
C TYR A 122 1.88 19.77 0.55
N CYS A 123 3.06 19.14 0.66
CA CYS A 123 4.18 19.34 -0.27
C CYS A 123 4.40 18.05 -1.07
N SER A 124 4.27 18.09 -2.39
CA SER A 124 4.29 16.89 -3.25
C SER A 124 5.60 16.11 -3.25
N ASN A 125 6.70 16.72 -2.82
CA ASN A 125 8.01 16.06 -2.67
C ASN A 125 8.28 15.55 -1.25
N LEU A 126 7.32 15.70 -0.33
CA LEU A 126 7.46 15.27 1.07
C LEU A 126 7.88 13.80 1.23
N LEU A 127 7.31 12.94 0.40
CA LEU A 127 7.55 11.50 0.42
C LEU A 127 8.56 11.05 -0.66
N ASP A 128 9.19 12.00 -1.35
CA ASP A 128 10.26 11.72 -2.31
C ASP A 128 11.58 11.47 -1.59
N GLY A 129 12.30 10.55 -2.12
CA GLY A 129 13.62 10.22 -1.61
C GLY A 129 13.60 9.16 -0.52
N ARG A 130 14.49 8.20 -0.70
CA ARG A 130 14.82 7.17 0.30
C ARG A 130 16.20 7.48 0.83
N PRO A 131 16.45 7.22 2.13
CA PRO A 131 17.80 7.26 2.60
C PRO A 131 18.71 6.37 1.73
N PRO A 132 19.93 6.79 1.38
CA PRO A 132 20.81 5.99 0.52
C PRO A 132 21.07 4.56 1.03
N SER A 133 20.97 4.34 2.34
CA SER A 133 21.07 3.02 2.97
C SER A 133 19.88 2.11 2.65
N GLU A 134 18.66 2.67 2.61
CA GLU A 134 17.43 1.93 2.31
C GLU A 134 17.34 1.64 0.82
N GLU A 135 17.72 2.57 -0.02
CA GLU A 135 17.76 2.39 -1.47
C GLU A 135 18.70 1.24 -1.87
N ARG A 136 19.90 1.20 -1.26
CA ARG A 136 20.85 0.08 -1.43
C ARG A 136 20.30 -1.26 -0.95
N ARG A 137 19.55 -1.27 0.17
CA ARG A 137 18.92 -2.49 0.69
C ARG A 137 17.85 -3.00 -0.27
N LEU A 138 16.98 -2.12 -0.74
CA LEU A 138 15.91 -2.47 -1.70
C LEU A 138 16.47 -2.92 -3.04
N GLN A 139 17.55 -2.31 -3.51
CA GLN A 139 18.26 -2.73 -4.71
C GLN A 139 18.78 -4.16 -4.56
N LYS A 140 19.46 -4.48 -3.46
CA LYS A 140 19.94 -5.83 -3.15
C LYS A 140 18.80 -6.86 -3.07
N ASP A 141 17.67 -6.48 -2.48
CA ASP A 141 16.51 -7.37 -2.39
C ASP A 141 15.86 -7.61 -3.76
N ARG A 142 15.82 -6.60 -4.64
CA ARG A 142 15.39 -6.75 -6.03
C ARG A 142 16.29 -7.70 -6.80
N GLU A 143 17.61 -7.52 -6.69
CA GLU A 143 18.61 -8.36 -7.35
C GLU A 143 18.51 -9.82 -6.90
N LYS A 144 18.39 -10.07 -5.59
CA LYS A 144 18.16 -11.41 -5.04
C LYS A 144 16.89 -12.07 -5.59
N ARG A 145 15.78 -11.32 -5.64
CA ARG A 145 14.51 -11.86 -6.20
C ARG A 145 14.63 -12.17 -7.69
N GLN A 146 15.30 -11.31 -8.46
CA GLN A 146 15.53 -11.56 -9.89
C GLN A 146 16.41 -12.78 -10.11
N GLU A 147 17.45 -12.95 -9.31
CA GLU A 147 18.33 -14.11 -9.38
C GLU A 147 17.59 -15.41 -9.02
N GLN A 148 16.79 -15.38 -7.94
CA GLN A 148 15.97 -16.52 -7.56
C GLN A 148 14.95 -16.89 -8.64
N TYR A 149 14.33 -15.89 -9.28
CA TYR A 149 13.41 -16.11 -10.40
C TYR A 149 14.12 -16.78 -11.59
N ARG A 150 15.35 -16.33 -11.97
CA ARG A 150 16.14 -16.94 -13.02
C ARG A 150 16.47 -18.41 -12.71
N ARG A 151 16.98 -18.68 -11.50
CA ARG A 151 17.31 -20.05 -11.05
C ARG A 151 16.07 -20.97 -11.09
N ASN A 152 14.91 -20.47 -10.65
CA ASN A 152 13.67 -21.24 -10.70
C ASN A 152 13.21 -21.51 -12.14
N LYS A 153 13.37 -20.55 -13.04
CA LYS A 153 13.06 -20.70 -14.47
C LYS A 153 13.95 -21.72 -15.15
N GLU A 154 15.25 -21.69 -14.88
CA GLU A 154 16.22 -22.66 -15.40
C GLU A 154 15.93 -24.06 -14.87
N ARG A 155 15.63 -24.17 -13.56
CA ARG A 155 15.28 -25.44 -12.95
C ARG A 155 14.02 -26.07 -13.55
N ARG A 156 13.03 -25.26 -13.88
CA ARG A 156 11.82 -25.74 -14.58
C ARG A 156 12.15 -26.24 -15.98
N LYS A 157 12.94 -25.49 -16.76
CA LYS A 157 13.37 -25.94 -18.09
C LYS A 157 14.09 -27.29 -18.06
N LEU A 158 15.03 -27.47 -17.13
CA LEU A 158 15.75 -28.73 -16.96
C LEU A 158 14.86 -29.89 -16.52
N MET A 159 13.78 -29.62 -15.78
CA MET A 159 12.81 -30.66 -15.40
C MET A 159 11.90 -31.04 -16.56
N ASP A 160 11.54 -30.10 -17.41
CA ASP A 160 10.71 -30.38 -18.59
C ASP A 160 11.50 -31.14 -19.66
N GLU A 161 12.76 -30.79 -19.91
CA GLU A 161 13.66 -31.53 -20.82
C GLU A 161 13.93 -32.98 -20.37
N LYS A 162 13.93 -33.25 -19.05
CA LYS A 162 14.07 -34.61 -18.49
C LYS A 162 12.81 -35.45 -18.58
N LYS A 163 11.66 -34.89 -18.84
CA LYS A 163 10.39 -35.61 -19.02
C LYS A 163 10.12 -35.99 -20.47
N GLU A 164 10.80 -35.35 -21.40
CA GLU A 164 10.67 -35.61 -22.84
C GLU A 164 11.68 -36.65 -23.37
N ASN A 165 12.65 -37.07 -22.53
CA ASN A 165 13.60 -38.15 -22.79
C ASN A 165 13.27 -39.40 -21.94
#